data_6077d53c01041c491bb492e55e87667e
#
_entry.id   6077d53c01041c491bb492e55e87667e
#
_cell.length_a   1.000
_cell.length_b   1.000
_cell.length_c   1.000
_cell.angle_alpha   90.00
_cell.angle_beta   90.00
_cell.angle_gamma   90.00
#
_symmetry.space_group_name_H-M   'P 1'
#
loop_
_entity.id
_entity.type
_entity.pdbx_description
1 polymer ?
#
loop_
_entity_poly.entity_id
_entity_poly.type
_entity_poly.pdbx_seq_one_letter_code
_entity_poly.pdbx_strand_id
1 'polypeptide(L)'
;MSTVVDRQPASHKKCVLIVDDDLELASIYQHLLETFNYEVSTAANGKVALGQLLSRDVDAIICDLRMPELEGDLFYSTIERVKPYLCRRFIFLTGVADDPKYHSFLSQVRSPVLHKPVHPERLLMELQRLPEA
;
A
#
# COMPACT_ATOMS: atom_id res chain seq x y z
N MET A 1 -3.41 16.67 31.41
CA MET A 1 -3.44 16.40 30.99
C MET A 1 -3.19 16.50 30.04
N SER A 2 -3.20 16.60 29.75
CA SER A 2 -3.11 16.59 28.97
C SER A 2 -2.57 16.30 28.24
N THR A 3 -1.95 16.13 28.23
CA THR A 3 -1.25 15.55 27.64
C THR A 3 -1.68 14.83 26.65
N VAL A 4 -2.24 14.32 26.94
CA VAL A 4 -2.82 13.58 26.24
C VAL A 4 -3.10 14.12 25.05
N VAL A 5 -3.63 14.84 25.17
CA VAL A 5 -4.02 15.41 24.19
C VAL A 5 -3.12 15.71 23.24
N ASP A 6 -2.13 16.03 23.65
CA ASP A 6 -1.27 16.42 22.90
C ASP A 6 -0.83 15.63 21.95
N ARG A 7 -0.76 14.59 22.14
CA ARG A 7 -0.25 13.79 21.37
C ARG A 7 -0.82 13.83 20.24
N GLN A 8 -1.34 14.44 20.16
CA GLN A 8 -1.95 14.53 19.36
C GLN A 8 -1.86 14.20 18.10
N PRO A 9 -2.78 14.06 17.53
CA PRO A 9 -2.93 13.58 16.24
C PRO A 9 -2.18 14.38 15.23
N ALA A 10 -2.03 15.60 15.48
CA ALA A 10 -1.37 16.46 14.51
C ALA A 10 0.07 16.07 14.28
N SER A 11 0.70 15.47 15.27
CA SER A 11 2.10 15.06 15.11
C SER A 11 2.24 13.62 14.69
N HIS A 12 1.14 12.93 14.49
CA HIS A 12 1.17 11.51 14.19
C HIS A 12 1.28 11.31 12.67
N LYS A 13 2.35 10.63 12.26
CA LYS A 13 2.54 10.34 10.85
C LYS A 13 1.69 9.17 10.41
N LYS A 14 1.22 9.22 9.19
CA LYS A 14 0.54 8.08 8.60
C LYS A 14 1.56 7.08 8.10
N CYS A 15 1.26 5.82 8.28
CA CYS A 15 2.17 4.72 7.95
C CYS A 15 1.74 4.07 6.64
N VAL A 16 2.68 3.89 5.73
CA VAL A 16 2.43 3.28 4.44
C VAL A 16 3.35 2.08 4.27
N LEU A 17 2.79 0.97 3.82
CA LEU A 17 3.57 -0.21 3.48
C LEU A 17 3.64 -0.32 1.96
N ILE A 18 4.84 -0.39 1.41
CA ILE A 18 5.05 -0.60 -0.02
C ILE A 18 5.46 -2.05 -0.23
N VAL A 19 4.70 -2.78 -1.02
CA VAL A 19 4.94 -4.18 -1.32
C VAL A 19 5.32 -4.30 -2.79
N ASP A 20 6.60 -4.50 -3.06
CA ASP A 20 7.12 -4.53 -4.42
C ASP A 20 8.45 -5.26 -4.41
N ASP A 21 8.63 -6.21 -5.34
CA ASP A 21 9.88 -6.95 -5.42
C ASP A 21 11.00 -6.15 -6.09
N ASP A 22 10.67 -5.04 -6.73
CA ASP A 22 11.66 -4.12 -7.25
C ASP A 22 12.08 -3.18 -6.12
N LEU A 23 13.14 -3.52 -5.43
CA LEU A 23 13.56 -2.80 -4.23
C LEU A 23 14.07 -1.41 -4.54
N GLU A 24 14.67 -1.20 -5.70
CA GLU A 24 15.11 0.13 -6.09
C GLU A 24 13.93 1.07 -6.28
N LEU A 25 12.89 0.58 -6.97
CA LEU A 25 11.72 1.38 -7.21
C LEU A 25 10.99 1.68 -5.89
N ALA A 26 10.89 0.67 -5.03
CA ALA A 26 10.28 0.86 -3.72
C ALA A 26 11.01 1.92 -2.92
N SER A 27 12.33 1.94 -3.00
CA SER A 27 13.14 2.92 -2.30
C SER A 27 12.87 4.34 -2.81
N ILE A 28 12.68 4.50 -4.11
CA ILE A 28 12.37 5.81 -4.68
C ILE A 28 11.04 6.31 -4.14
N TYR A 29 10.02 5.46 -4.14
CA TYR A 29 8.72 5.85 -3.60
C TYR A 29 8.80 6.13 -2.10
N GLN A 30 9.57 5.33 -1.38
CA GLN A 30 9.74 5.55 0.05
C GLN A 30 10.33 6.92 0.33
N HIS A 31 11.39 7.29 -0.38
CA HIS A 31 12.02 8.60 -0.19
C HIS A 31 11.04 9.72 -0.45
N LEU A 32 10.27 9.61 -1.54
CA LEU A 32 9.31 10.64 -1.86
C LEU A 32 8.28 10.80 -0.74
N LEU A 33 7.71 9.68 -0.31
CA LEU A 33 6.63 9.74 0.68
C LEU A 33 7.15 10.22 2.03
N GLU A 34 8.38 9.87 2.39
CA GLU A 34 8.96 10.36 3.62
C GLU A 34 9.14 11.88 3.58
N THR A 35 9.42 12.43 2.40
CA THR A 35 9.52 13.86 2.23
C THR A 35 8.18 14.54 2.55
N PHE A 36 7.09 13.86 2.32
CA PHE A 36 5.75 14.39 2.60
C PHE A 36 5.20 13.88 3.94
N ASN A 37 6.10 13.52 4.82
CA ASN A 37 5.77 13.23 6.23
C ASN A 37 5.00 11.93 6.43
N TYR A 38 5.21 10.95 5.55
CA TYR A 38 4.72 9.59 5.80
C TYR A 38 5.82 8.75 6.46
N GLU A 39 5.40 7.80 7.23
CA GLU A 39 6.30 6.79 7.75
C GLU A 39 6.14 5.56 6.85
N VAL A 40 7.23 5.10 6.24
CA VAL A 40 7.15 4.09 5.18
C VAL A 40 7.95 2.86 5.54
N SER A 41 7.35 1.70 5.34
CA SER A 41 8.05 0.43 5.40
C SER A 41 7.88 -0.27 4.06
N THR A 42 8.78 -1.21 3.78
CA THR A 42 8.76 -1.93 2.51
C THR A 42 8.79 -3.43 2.76
N ALA A 43 8.23 -4.18 1.82
CA ALA A 43 8.28 -5.63 1.83
C ALA A 43 8.49 -6.08 0.39
N ALA A 44 9.32 -7.10 0.21
CA ALA A 44 9.69 -7.55 -1.14
C ALA A 44 8.61 -8.42 -1.77
N ASN A 45 7.67 -8.92 -0.99
CA ASN A 45 6.59 -9.75 -1.52
C ASN A 45 5.45 -9.79 -0.50
N GLY A 46 4.34 -10.39 -0.91
CA GLY A 46 3.15 -10.44 -0.07
C GLY A 46 3.34 -11.24 1.21
N LYS A 47 4.17 -12.26 1.16
CA LYS A 47 4.40 -13.10 2.34
C LYS A 47 5.10 -12.30 3.44
N VAL A 48 6.13 -11.55 3.06
CA VAL A 48 6.84 -10.69 4.02
C VAL A 48 5.90 -9.60 4.53
N ALA A 49 5.10 -9.04 3.63
CA ALA A 49 4.14 -8.01 4.02
C ALA A 49 3.14 -8.52 5.05
N LEU A 50 2.62 -9.73 4.86
CA LEU A 50 1.70 -10.31 5.83
C LEU A 50 2.35 -10.43 7.20
N GLY A 51 3.60 -10.89 7.23
CA GLY A 51 4.33 -10.99 8.50
C GLY A 51 4.43 -9.65 9.20
N GLN A 52 4.71 -8.60 8.45
CA GLN A 52 4.79 -7.26 9.06
C GLN A 52 3.43 -6.80 9.56
N LEU A 53 2.37 -7.07 8.82
CA LEU A 53 1.04 -6.60 9.20
C LEU A 53 0.48 -7.33 10.41
N LEU A 54 1.00 -8.50 10.74
CA LEU A 54 0.58 -9.20 11.95
C LEU A 54 1.06 -8.49 13.22
N SER A 55 2.14 -7.73 13.12
CA SER A 55 2.73 -7.10 14.29
C SER A 55 2.61 -5.58 14.30
N ARG A 56 2.08 -4.97 13.26
CA ARG A 56 1.95 -3.52 13.22
C ARG A 56 0.81 -3.12 12.30
N ASP A 57 0.26 -1.96 12.56
CA ASP A 57 -0.79 -1.40 11.73
C ASP A 57 -0.20 -0.41 10.73
N VAL A 58 -0.85 -0.31 9.60
CA VAL A 58 -0.52 0.71 8.60
C VAL A 58 -1.80 1.40 8.17
N ASP A 59 -1.64 2.57 7.58
CA ASP A 59 -2.78 3.36 7.11
C ASP A 59 -3.07 3.12 5.64
N ALA A 60 -2.11 2.62 4.90
CA ALA A 60 -2.30 2.35 3.48
C ALA A 60 -1.28 1.33 2.99
N ILE A 61 -1.62 0.63 1.91
CA ILE A 61 -0.74 -0.35 1.30
C ILE A 61 -0.64 -0.02 -0.19
N ILE A 62 0.59 0.13 -0.68
CA ILE A 62 0.87 0.29 -2.09
C ILE A 62 1.45 -1.05 -2.54
N CYS A 63 0.77 -1.73 -3.44
CA CYS A 63 1.06 -3.14 -3.73
C CYS A 63 1.19 -3.40 -5.21
N ASP A 64 2.30 -4.00 -5.62
CA ASP A 64 2.47 -4.50 -6.97
C ASP A 64 1.59 -5.74 -7.15
N LEU A 65 1.05 -5.93 -8.33
CA LEU A 65 0.23 -7.11 -8.61
C LEU A 65 1.08 -8.34 -8.87
N ARG A 66 2.10 -8.22 -9.72
CA ARG A 66 2.93 -9.38 -10.06
C ARG A 66 4.17 -9.43 -9.18
N MET A 67 4.18 -10.38 -8.26
CA MET A 67 5.31 -10.54 -7.35
C MET A 67 5.56 -12.03 -7.14
N PRO A 68 6.80 -12.41 -6.83
CA PRO A 68 7.07 -13.79 -6.44
C PRO A 68 6.43 -14.09 -5.08
N GLU A 69 6.30 -15.35 -4.78
CA GLU A 69 5.78 -15.86 -3.54
C GLU A 69 4.27 -15.62 -3.46
N LEU A 70 3.81 -14.49 -2.99
CA LEU A 70 2.39 -14.21 -2.86
C LEU A 70 2.07 -12.98 -3.71
N GLU A 71 1.36 -13.18 -4.81
CA GLU A 71 1.01 -12.10 -5.73
C GLU A 71 -0.03 -11.18 -5.12
N GLY A 72 -0.15 -9.98 -5.72
CA GLY A 72 -0.96 -8.92 -5.15
C GLY A 72 -2.42 -9.26 -4.97
N ASP A 73 -3.02 -9.99 -5.92
CA ASP A 73 -4.42 -10.36 -5.80
C ASP A 73 -4.66 -11.35 -4.67
N LEU A 74 -3.76 -12.30 -4.49
CA LEU A 74 -3.87 -13.26 -3.38
C LEU A 74 -3.54 -12.60 -2.06
N PHE A 75 -2.59 -11.68 -2.06
CA PHE A 75 -2.28 -10.91 -0.88
C PHE A 75 -3.51 -10.11 -0.42
N TYR A 76 -4.16 -9.42 -1.37
CA TYR A 76 -5.38 -8.66 -1.06
C TYR A 76 -6.47 -9.57 -0.48
N SER A 77 -6.67 -10.73 -1.09
CA SER A 77 -7.69 -11.67 -0.60
C SER A 77 -7.39 -12.14 0.82
N THR A 78 -6.12 -12.31 1.13
CA THR A 78 -5.72 -12.70 2.48
C THR A 78 -6.00 -11.57 3.47
N ILE A 79 -5.66 -10.33 3.09
CA ILE A 79 -5.92 -9.17 3.94
C ILE A 79 -7.42 -9.02 4.17
N GLU A 80 -8.22 -9.31 3.16
CA GLU A 80 -9.66 -9.23 3.27
C GLU A 80 -10.19 -10.11 4.40
N ARG A 81 -9.51 -11.21 4.67
CA ARG A 81 -9.91 -12.13 5.73
C ARG A 81 -9.34 -11.77 7.09
N VAL A 82 -8.16 -11.16 7.15
CA VAL A 82 -7.50 -10.93 8.44
C VAL A 82 -7.58 -9.49 8.92
N LYS A 83 -7.59 -8.52 8.01
CA LYS A 83 -7.70 -7.11 8.35
C LYS A 83 -8.54 -6.40 7.30
N PRO A 84 -9.83 -6.72 7.22
CA PRO A 84 -10.67 -6.25 6.11
C PRO A 84 -10.72 -4.74 5.95
N TYR A 85 -10.54 -3.98 7.02
CA TYR A 85 -10.56 -2.54 6.92
C TYR A 85 -9.45 -1.99 6.02
N LEU A 86 -8.36 -2.75 5.83
CA LEU A 86 -7.28 -2.30 4.97
C LEU A 86 -7.62 -2.42 3.49
N CYS A 87 -8.66 -3.19 3.13
CA CYS A 87 -9.00 -3.36 1.73
C CYS A 87 -9.41 -2.05 1.06
N ARG A 88 -9.86 -1.08 1.83
CA ARG A 88 -10.24 0.22 1.29
C ARG A 88 -9.04 1.16 1.23
N ARG A 89 -7.88 0.69 1.65
CA ARG A 89 -6.69 1.50 1.77
C ARG A 89 -5.57 1.00 0.87
N PHE A 90 -5.91 0.24 -0.18
CA PHE A 90 -4.93 -0.28 -1.14
C PHE A 90 -4.81 0.65 -2.34
N ILE A 91 -3.58 0.75 -2.86
CA ILE A 91 -3.30 1.28 -4.19
C ILE A 91 -2.51 0.19 -4.89
N PHE A 92 -2.95 -0.26 -6.06
CA PHE A 92 -2.23 -1.27 -6.81
C PHE A 92 -1.37 -0.62 -7.88
N LEU A 93 -0.14 -1.14 -8.01
CA LEU A 93 0.75 -0.75 -9.09
C LEU A 93 0.87 -1.94 -10.03
N THR A 94 0.85 -1.70 -11.33
CA THR A 94 0.94 -2.80 -12.25
C THR A 94 1.61 -2.39 -13.54
N GLY A 95 2.48 -3.28 -14.06
CA GLY A 95 2.97 -3.19 -15.43
C GLY A 95 2.26 -4.18 -16.32
N VAL A 96 1.24 -4.87 -15.77
CA VAL A 96 0.58 -5.97 -16.47
C VAL A 96 -0.93 -5.81 -16.45
N ALA A 97 -1.42 -4.58 -16.52
CA ALA A 97 -2.85 -4.30 -16.43
C ALA A 97 -3.67 -5.04 -17.48
N ASP A 98 -3.07 -5.30 -18.64
CA ASP A 98 -3.77 -5.99 -19.72
C ASP A 98 -3.65 -7.50 -19.64
N ASP A 99 -2.98 -8.04 -18.63
CA ASP A 99 -2.84 -9.48 -18.46
C ASP A 99 -4.19 -10.05 -18.03
N PRO A 100 -4.78 -10.96 -18.82
CA PRO A 100 -6.10 -11.52 -18.47
C PRO A 100 -6.13 -12.15 -17.09
N LYS A 101 -4.99 -12.57 -16.60
CA LYS A 101 -4.90 -13.19 -15.27
C LYS A 101 -5.48 -12.30 -14.18
N TYR A 102 -5.38 -10.99 -14.32
CA TYR A 102 -5.84 -10.07 -13.30
C TYR A 102 -7.15 -9.37 -13.63
N HIS A 103 -7.75 -9.64 -14.79
CA HIS A 103 -8.95 -8.92 -15.20
C HIS A 103 -10.10 -9.07 -14.21
N SER A 104 -10.36 -10.30 -13.81
CA SER A 104 -11.47 -10.56 -12.90
C SER A 104 -11.25 -9.88 -11.56
N PHE A 105 -10.04 -9.96 -11.04
CA PHE A 105 -9.71 -9.33 -9.78
C PHE A 105 -9.88 -7.82 -9.86
N LEU A 106 -9.29 -7.21 -10.88
CA LEU A 106 -9.32 -5.74 -11.00
C LEU A 106 -10.72 -5.20 -11.22
N SER A 107 -11.61 -6.00 -11.82
CA SER A 107 -12.98 -5.55 -12.03
C SER A 107 -13.80 -5.58 -10.75
N GLN A 108 -13.33 -6.26 -9.72
CA GLN A 108 -14.07 -6.40 -8.46
C GLN A 108 -13.58 -5.47 -7.36
N VAL A 109 -12.36 -4.96 -7.47
CA VAL A 109 -11.82 -4.08 -6.43
C VAL A 109 -12.11 -2.63 -6.78
N ARG A 110 -12.23 -1.81 -5.75
CA ARG A 110 -12.46 -0.37 -5.94
C ARG A 110 -11.19 0.42 -5.71
N SER A 111 -10.09 -0.26 -5.48
CA SER A 111 -8.81 0.38 -5.22
C SER A 111 -8.29 1.07 -6.48
N PRO A 112 -7.61 2.21 -6.34
CA PRO A 112 -6.91 2.78 -7.49
C PRO A 112 -5.89 1.81 -8.04
N VAL A 113 -5.77 1.78 -9.37
CA VAL A 113 -4.80 0.95 -10.06
C VAL A 113 -3.96 1.86 -10.95
N LEU A 114 -2.67 1.94 -10.67
CA LEU A 114 -1.76 2.82 -11.38
C LEU A 114 -0.80 2.00 -12.23
N HIS A 115 -0.58 2.43 -13.45
CA HIS A 115 0.29 1.72 -14.38
C HIS A 115 1.74 2.16 -14.22
N LYS A 116 2.64 1.20 -14.15
CA LYS A 116 4.07 1.50 -14.09
C LYS A 116 4.57 1.93 -15.44
N PRO A 117 5.50 2.88 -15.51
CA PRO A 117 6.11 3.60 -14.40
C PRO A 117 5.16 4.65 -13.85
N VAL A 118 5.05 4.72 -12.52
CA VAL A 118 4.13 5.63 -11.87
C VAL A 118 4.84 6.92 -11.56
N HIS A 119 4.24 8.03 -11.97
CA HIS A 119 4.78 9.33 -11.63
C HIS A 119 4.63 9.53 -10.12
N PRO A 120 5.70 9.92 -9.41
CA PRO A 120 5.63 10.01 -7.96
C PRO A 120 4.51 10.91 -7.43
N GLU A 121 4.24 12.00 -8.12
CA GLU A 121 3.18 12.91 -7.68
C GLU A 121 1.81 12.27 -7.79
N ARG A 122 1.63 11.41 -8.78
CA ARG A 122 0.36 10.70 -8.93
C ARG A 122 0.14 9.74 -7.75
N LEU A 123 1.21 9.08 -7.33
CA LEU A 123 1.12 8.18 -6.20
C LEU A 123 0.74 8.92 -4.92
N LEU A 124 1.37 10.07 -4.70
CA LEU A 124 1.04 10.89 -3.54
C LEU A 124 -0.42 11.34 -3.58
N MET A 125 -0.88 11.77 -4.76
CA MET A 125 -2.25 12.23 -4.90
C MET A 125 -3.24 11.13 -4.59
N GLU A 126 -2.98 9.90 -5.06
CA GLU A 126 -3.89 8.80 -4.78
C GLU A 126 -3.90 8.42 -3.31
N LEU A 127 -2.76 8.51 -2.65
CA LEU A 127 -2.71 8.27 -1.21
C LEU A 127 -3.60 9.26 -0.46
N GLN A 128 -3.55 10.53 -0.85
CA GLN A 128 -4.32 11.56 -0.19
C GLN A 128 -5.82 11.43 -0.44
N ARG A 129 -6.19 10.72 -1.49
CA ARG A 129 -7.60 10.53 -1.85
C ARG A 129 -8.22 9.29 -1.25
N LEU A 130 -7.43 8.42 -0.62
CA LEU A 130 -8.00 7.20 -0.06
C LEU A 130 -9.06 7.54 0.99
N PRO A 131 -10.13 6.75 1.05
CA PRO A 131 -11.16 7.01 2.07
C PRO A 131 -10.61 6.75 3.46
N GLU A 132 -11.23 7.37 4.43
CA GLU A 132 -10.85 7.12 5.81
C GLU A 132 -11.13 5.67 6.18
N ALA A 133 -10.31 5.12 7.04
CA ALA A 133 -10.45 3.73 7.43
C ALA A 133 -11.70 3.46 8.27
#